data_b0c6633ebe6114b78cfc6f50d7437712
#
_entry.id   b0c6633ebe6114b78cfc6f50d7437712
#
_cell.length_a   1.000
_cell.length_b   1.000
_cell.length_c   1.000
_cell.angle_alpha   90.00
_cell.angle_beta   90.00
_cell.angle_gamma   90.00
#
_symmetry.space_group_name_H-M   'P 1'
#
loop_
_entity.id
_entity.type
_entity.pdbx_description
1 polymer ?
#
loop_
_entity_poly.entity_id
_entity_poly.type
_entity_poly.pdbx_seq_one_letter_code
_entity_poly.pdbx_strand_id
1 'polypeptide(L)'
;MNIAVIFAGGVGKRMRNVGMPKQFLKIHGMPIIIHTLQKFQECEEIDAITIACVETHIEYMEKLVEEYRITKVKKIVVGGTTGQESIYNALKAANELSNNEDDIVLIHDGVRPIIDSDLIVKNIENVKKNGSAISSVPQKETTIMLDEQKQYITEVTNREFTYIARAPQSFFLKELLECHNK
;
A
#
# COMPACT_ATOMS: atom_id res chain seq x y z
N MET A 1 6.37 6.71 -15.50
CA MET A 1 5.77 7.32 -14.28
C MET A 1 5.98 6.42 -13.06
N ASN A 2 6.06 7.03 -11.87
CA ASN A 2 6.06 6.30 -10.60
C ASN A 2 4.76 6.62 -9.87
N ILE A 3 3.89 5.63 -9.68
CA ILE A 3 2.54 5.81 -9.15
C ILE A 3 2.43 5.14 -7.78
N ALA A 4 2.07 5.89 -6.75
CA ALA A 4 1.76 5.32 -5.45
C ALA A 4 0.31 4.76 -5.46
N VAL A 5 0.17 3.49 -5.11
CA VAL A 5 -1.11 2.79 -4.99
C VAL A 5 -1.41 2.61 -3.51
N ILE A 6 -2.28 3.47 -2.99
CA ILE A 6 -2.59 3.50 -1.56
C ILE A 6 -3.90 2.77 -1.29
N PHE A 7 -3.83 1.65 -0.57
CA PHE A 7 -5.04 0.93 -0.22
C PHE A 7 -5.53 1.29 1.19
N ALA A 8 -6.76 1.75 1.25
CA ALA A 8 -7.47 2.21 2.44
C ALA A 8 -8.91 1.62 2.51
N GLY A 9 -9.11 0.44 1.87
CA GLY A 9 -10.41 -0.22 1.79
C GLY A 9 -10.81 -1.01 3.04
N GLY A 10 -9.95 -1.10 4.06
CA GLY A 10 -10.22 -1.87 5.26
C GLY A 10 -11.20 -1.17 6.21
N VAL A 11 -12.28 -1.87 6.59
CA VAL A 11 -13.26 -1.39 7.60
C VAL A 11 -12.79 -1.53 9.05
N GLY A 12 -11.55 -1.97 9.28
CA GLY A 12 -10.97 -2.01 10.64
C GLY A 12 -11.59 -3.03 11.60
N LYS A 13 -12.07 -4.18 11.15
CA LYS A 13 -12.73 -5.24 11.96
C LYS A 13 -12.04 -5.59 13.29
N ARG A 14 -10.72 -5.37 13.37
CA ARG A 14 -9.91 -5.62 14.59
C ARG A 14 -9.97 -4.50 15.63
N MET A 15 -10.41 -3.30 15.25
CA MET A 15 -10.58 -2.18 16.19
C MET A 15 -12.04 -2.12 16.63
N ARG A 16 -12.35 -2.76 17.77
CA ARG A 16 -13.69 -2.78 18.36
C ARG A 16 -14.11 -1.34 18.74
N ASN A 17 -15.32 -0.92 18.31
CA ASN A 17 -16.04 0.28 18.81
C ASN A 17 -15.55 1.67 18.39
N VAL A 18 -14.91 1.85 17.24
CA VAL A 18 -14.72 3.17 16.68
C VAL A 18 -15.65 3.30 15.48
N GLY A 19 -16.68 4.11 15.54
CA GLY A 19 -17.69 4.29 14.46
C GLY A 19 -17.17 4.84 13.14
N MET A 20 -15.83 4.86 12.97
CA MET A 20 -15.11 5.37 11.80
C MET A 20 -13.97 4.41 11.42
N PRO A 21 -13.71 4.16 10.12
CA PRO A 21 -12.57 3.37 9.67
C PRO A 21 -11.23 3.97 10.15
N LYS A 22 -10.30 3.10 10.55
CA LYS A 22 -9.04 3.49 11.21
C LYS A 22 -8.20 4.51 10.44
N GLN A 23 -8.25 4.51 9.12
CA GLN A 23 -7.52 5.44 8.27
C GLN A 23 -7.95 6.90 8.45
N PHE A 24 -9.16 7.13 8.94
CA PHE A 24 -9.70 8.46 9.21
C PHE A 24 -9.57 8.90 10.66
N LEU A 25 -9.07 8.03 11.55
CA LEU A 25 -8.74 8.44 12.93
C LEU A 25 -7.65 9.50 12.91
N LYS A 26 -7.77 10.48 13.79
CA LYS A 26 -6.85 11.61 13.82
C LYS A 26 -5.68 11.38 14.77
N ILE A 27 -4.48 11.71 14.31
CA ILE A 27 -3.27 11.87 15.11
C ILE A 27 -2.88 13.34 15.02
N HIS A 28 -2.75 14.02 16.15
CA HIS A 28 -2.50 15.47 16.21
C HIS A 28 -3.44 16.31 15.33
N GLY A 29 -4.74 15.96 15.34
CA GLY A 29 -5.77 16.68 14.59
C GLY A 29 -5.89 16.32 13.10
N MET A 30 -4.96 15.56 12.52
CA MET A 30 -4.92 15.17 11.12
C MET A 30 -5.23 13.68 10.95
N PRO A 31 -6.08 13.26 9.98
CA PRO A 31 -6.34 11.84 9.69
C PRO A 31 -5.07 11.05 9.35
N ILE A 32 -4.96 9.81 9.83
CA ILE A 32 -3.79 8.94 9.58
C ILE A 32 -3.49 8.82 8.08
N ILE A 33 -4.52 8.67 7.25
CA ILE A 33 -4.35 8.58 5.80
C ILE A 33 -3.64 9.80 5.21
N ILE A 34 -3.93 10.99 5.72
CA ILE A 34 -3.32 12.23 5.23
C ILE A 34 -1.84 12.28 5.58
N HIS A 35 -1.45 11.86 6.79
CA HIS A 35 -0.03 11.72 7.13
C HIS A 35 0.72 10.79 6.15
N THR A 36 0.07 9.69 5.74
CA THR A 36 0.65 8.77 4.74
C THR A 36 0.73 9.45 3.36
N LEU A 37 -0.37 10.06 2.90
CA LEU A 37 -0.42 10.69 1.58
C LEU A 37 0.59 11.83 1.42
N GLN A 38 0.82 12.62 2.48
CA GLN A 38 1.82 13.69 2.48
C GLN A 38 3.22 13.18 2.18
N LYS A 39 3.61 11.98 2.66
CA LYS A 39 4.92 11.41 2.38
C LYS A 39 5.14 11.13 0.89
N PHE A 40 4.10 10.65 0.20
CA PHE A 40 4.14 10.45 -1.24
C PHE A 40 3.96 11.76 -2.03
N GLN A 41 3.18 12.71 -1.51
CA GLN A 41 3.04 14.05 -2.09
C GLN A 41 4.36 14.82 -2.08
N GLU A 42 5.15 14.71 -1.01
CA GLU A 42 6.43 15.42 -0.82
C GLU A 42 7.59 14.75 -1.59
N CYS A 43 7.50 13.47 -1.94
CA CYS A 43 8.55 12.76 -2.67
C CYS A 43 8.52 13.15 -4.16
N GLU A 44 9.57 13.80 -4.65
CA GLU A 44 9.66 14.29 -6.04
C GLU A 44 9.57 13.17 -7.08
N GLU A 45 10.07 11.98 -6.76
CA GLU A 45 10.04 10.80 -7.65
C GLU A 45 8.63 10.20 -7.84
N ILE A 46 7.63 10.62 -7.09
CA ILE A 46 6.24 10.16 -7.25
C ILE A 46 5.49 11.15 -8.15
N ASP A 47 4.95 10.65 -9.25
CA ASP A 47 4.21 11.44 -10.24
C ASP A 47 2.70 11.51 -9.92
N ALA A 48 2.13 10.41 -9.43
CA ALA A 48 0.71 10.29 -9.18
C ALA A 48 0.41 9.36 -8.00
N ILE A 49 -0.78 9.50 -7.43
CA ILE A 49 -1.32 8.64 -6.37
C ILE A 49 -2.70 8.15 -6.79
N THR A 50 -2.96 6.86 -6.64
CA THR A 50 -4.30 6.26 -6.71
C THR A 50 -4.68 5.70 -5.35
N ILE A 51 -5.94 5.84 -4.97
CA ILE A 51 -6.43 5.42 -3.64
C ILE A 51 -7.59 4.44 -3.81
N ALA A 52 -7.51 3.26 -3.19
CA ALA A 52 -8.68 2.41 -2.97
C ALA A 52 -9.28 2.71 -1.60
N CYS A 53 -10.50 3.23 -1.57
CA CYS A 53 -11.19 3.65 -0.35
C CYS A 53 -12.43 2.79 -0.09
N VAL A 54 -12.87 2.73 1.16
CA VAL A 54 -14.18 2.16 1.53
C VAL A 54 -15.28 2.98 0.82
N GLU A 55 -16.20 2.31 0.13
CA GLU A 55 -17.25 2.92 -0.70
C GLU A 55 -18.00 4.05 0.03
N THR A 56 -18.44 3.79 1.25
CA THR A 56 -19.20 4.76 2.07
C THR A 56 -18.40 6.01 2.49
N HIS A 57 -17.10 6.07 2.17
CA HIS A 57 -16.20 7.16 2.57
C HIS A 57 -15.45 7.79 1.39
N ILE A 58 -15.86 7.53 0.15
CA ILE A 58 -15.24 8.12 -1.05
C ILE A 58 -15.32 9.65 -0.99
N GLU A 59 -16.54 10.20 -0.84
CA GLU A 59 -16.75 11.65 -0.76
C GLU A 59 -15.97 12.31 0.40
N TYR A 60 -15.84 11.59 1.53
CA TYR A 60 -15.05 12.09 2.64
C TYR A 60 -13.56 12.10 2.32
N MET A 61 -13.06 11.07 1.64
CA MET A 61 -11.67 11.01 1.18
C MET A 61 -11.37 12.15 0.18
N GLU A 62 -12.27 12.41 -0.77
CA GLU A 62 -12.13 13.51 -1.75
C GLU A 62 -12.02 14.86 -1.05
N LYS A 63 -12.91 15.14 -0.08
CA LYS A 63 -12.83 16.35 0.74
C LYS A 63 -11.51 16.49 1.50
N LEU A 64 -11.01 15.40 2.06
CA LEU A 64 -9.72 15.41 2.76
C LEU A 64 -8.55 15.68 1.79
N VAL A 65 -8.56 15.05 0.62
CA VAL A 65 -7.54 15.26 -0.42
C VAL A 65 -7.50 16.73 -0.85
N GLU A 66 -8.66 17.36 -1.02
CA GLU A 66 -8.79 18.77 -1.35
C GLU A 66 -8.34 19.66 -0.19
N GLU A 67 -8.87 19.44 1.03
CA GLU A 67 -8.56 20.22 2.25
C GLU A 67 -7.05 20.28 2.52
N TYR A 68 -6.39 19.12 2.39
CA TYR A 68 -4.95 18.99 2.64
C TYR A 68 -4.08 19.18 1.40
N ARG A 69 -4.68 19.56 0.24
CA ARG A 69 -4.00 19.87 -1.01
C ARG A 69 -3.06 18.76 -1.50
N ILE A 70 -3.53 17.51 -1.45
CA ILE A 70 -2.77 16.37 -1.96
C ILE A 70 -2.92 16.30 -3.49
N THR A 71 -2.21 17.12 -4.20
CA THR A 71 -2.38 17.37 -5.65
C THR A 71 -1.97 16.20 -6.54
N LYS A 72 -1.13 15.27 -6.03
CA LYS A 72 -0.72 14.06 -6.75
C LYS A 72 -1.80 12.98 -6.77
N VAL A 73 -2.84 13.05 -5.94
CA VAL A 73 -3.98 12.14 -6.02
C VAL A 73 -4.73 12.40 -7.32
N LYS A 74 -4.76 11.40 -8.21
CA LYS A 74 -5.42 11.49 -9.52
C LYS A 74 -6.70 10.68 -9.58
N LYS A 75 -6.80 9.60 -8.79
CA LYS A 75 -7.99 8.75 -8.75
C LYS A 75 -8.23 8.21 -7.35
N ILE A 76 -9.50 8.21 -6.96
CA ILE A 76 -10.02 7.53 -5.77
C ILE A 76 -11.06 6.53 -6.28
N VAL A 77 -10.88 5.25 -5.96
CA VAL A 77 -11.76 4.16 -6.40
C VAL A 77 -12.29 3.37 -5.21
N VAL A 78 -13.39 2.69 -5.44
CA VAL A 78 -13.97 1.78 -4.43
C VAL A 78 -13.00 0.62 -4.19
N GLY A 79 -12.70 0.37 -2.93
CA GLY A 79 -11.97 -0.83 -2.52
C GLY A 79 -12.78 -2.10 -2.73
N GLY A 80 -12.13 -3.24 -2.59
CA GLY A 80 -12.78 -4.55 -2.67
C GLY A 80 -13.16 -5.11 -1.31
N THR A 81 -13.71 -6.32 -1.32
CA THR A 81 -14.05 -7.09 -0.11
C THR A 81 -12.81 -7.58 0.64
N THR A 82 -11.69 -7.68 -0.06
CA THR A 82 -10.38 -8.06 0.47
C THR A 82 -9.35 -6.95 0.24
N GLY A 83 -8.22 -7.04 0.95
CA GLY A 83 -7.08 -6.15 0.71
C GLY A 83 -6.51 -6.29 -0.69
N GLN A 84 -6.44 -7.53 -1.20
CA GLN A 84 -5.92 -7.83 -2.54
C GLN A 84 -6.83 -7.26 -3.64
N GLU A 85 -8.15 -7.41 -3.49
CA GLU A 85 -9.11 -6.83 -4.42
C GLU A 85 -9.07 -5.29 -4.41
N SER A 86 -8.89 -4.67 -3.23
CA SER A 86 -8.71 -3.23 -3.11
C SER A 86 -7.45 -2.75 -3.84
N ILE A 87 -6.33 -3.48 -3.69
CA ILE A 87 -5.09 -3.20 -4.42
C ILE A 87 -5.33 -3.32 -5.93
N TYR A 88 -5.97 -4.39 -6.38
CA TYR A 88 -6.27 -4.61 -7.80
C TYR A 88 -7.13 -3.49 -8.41
N ASN A 89 -8.16 -3.01 -7.70
CA ASN A 89 -8.97 -1.89 -8.15
C ASN A 89 -8.15 -0.60 -8.32
N ALA A 90 -7.26 -0.30 -7.35
CA ALA A 90 -6.39 0.86 -7.44
C ALA A 90 -5.29 0.70 -8.52
N LEU A 91 -4.81 -0.53 -8.78
CA LEU A 91 -3.89 -0.82 -9.89
C LEU A 91 -4.57 -0.59 -11.26
N LYS A 92 -5.83 -0.99 -11.43
CA LYS A 92 -6.59 -0.68 -12.65
C LYS A 92 -6.71 0.84 -12.86
N ALA A 93 -6.98 1.58 -11.79
CA ALA A 93 -7.03 3.04 -11.85
C ALA A 93 -5.65 3.65 -12.17
N ALA A 94 -4.56 3.08 -11.67
CA ALA A 94 -3.19 3.47 -12.02
C ALA A 94 -2.89 3.19 -13.50
N ASN A 95 -3.36 2.06 -14.04
CA ASN A 95 -3.17 1.70 -15.45
C ASN A 95 -3.87 2.68 -16.42
N GLU A 96 -4.95 3.29 -15.99
CA GLU A 96 -5.61 4.34 -16.79
C GLU A 96 -4.81 5.66 -16.85
N LEU A 97 -3.87 5.86 -15.94
CA LEU A 97 -2.94 7.00 -15.92
C LEU A 97 -1.64 6.68 -16.65
N SER A 98 -1.31 5.39 -16.76
CA SER A 98 -0.07 4.88 -17.33
C SER A 98 -0.10 4.95 -18.86
N ASN A 99 1.04 5.35 -19.44
CA ASN A 99 1.23 5.39 -20.89
C ASN A 99 2.46 4.59 -21.34
N ASN A 100 3.21 3.98 -20.40
CA ASN A 100 4.50 3.35 -20.69
C ASN A 100 4.60 1.98 -19.99
N GLU A 101 5.33 1.05 -20.62
CA GLU A 101 5.60 -0.29 -20.07
C GLU A 101 6.49 -0.25 -18.83
N ASP A 102 7.37 0.76 -18.76
CA ASP A 102 8.30 0.96 -17.65
C ASP A 102 7.69 1.72 -16.45
N ASP A 103 6.36 1.95 -16.45
CA ASP A 103 5.71 2.62 -15.33
C ASP A 103 5.73 1.74 -14.07
N ILE A 104 6.13 2.35 -12.95
CA ILE A 104 6.34 1.67 -11.67
C ILE A 104 5.18 1.98 -10.73
N VAL A 105 4.72 0.98 -10.00
CA VAL A 105 3.76 1.14 -8.90
C VAL A 105 4.39 0.79 -7.56
N LEU A 106 4.05 1.59 -6.55
CA LEU A 106 4.44 1.37 -5.16
C LEU A 106 3.16 1.14 -4.34
N ILE A 107 2.92 -0.11 -3.95
CA ILE A 107 1.74 -0.49 -3.16
C ILE A 107 2.02 -0.22 -1.69
N HIS A 108 1.18 0.59 -1.06
CA HIS A 108 1.38 0.99 0.33
C HIS A 108 0.07 1.05 1.14
N ASP A 109 0.15 0.68 2.41
CA ASP A 109 -0.97 0.79 3.36
C ASP A 109 -1.27 2.26 3.70
N GLY A 110 -2.52 2.70 3.54
CA GLY A 110 -2.95 4.06 3.90
C GLY A 110 -2.85 4.40 5.40
N VAL A 111 -2.57 3.41 6.24
CA VAL A 111 -2.42 3.58 7.71
C VAL A 111 -1.00 3.35 8.20
N ARG A 112 0.00 3.48 7.33
CA ARG A 112 1.43 3.36 7.69
C ARG A 112 2.17 4.68 7.39
N PRO A 113 1.97 5.73 8.19
CA PRO A 113 2.53 7.06 7.91
C PRO A 113 4.04 7.17 8.16
N ILE A 114 4.64 6.16 8.80
CA ILE A 114 6.09 6.16 9.10
C ILE A 114 6.83 5.58 7.90
N ILE A 115 6.99 6.40 6.88
CA ILE A 115 7.77 6.16 5.67
C ILE A 115 8.49 7.45 5.31
N ASP A 116 9.69 7.36 4.77
CA ASP A 116 10.49 8.49 4.28
C ASP A 116 10.71 8.43 2.77
N SER A 117 11.13 9.54 2.20
CA SER A 117 11.39 9.65 0.77
C SER A 117 12.54 8.75 0.33
N ASP A 118 13.54 8.52 1.17
CA ASP A 118 14.69 7.65 0.85
C ASP A 118 14.24 6.21 0.61
N LEU A 119 13.30 5.70 1.42
CA LEU A 119 12.75 4.36 1.23
C LEU A 119 11.91 4.28 -0.05
N ILE A 120 11.13 5.32 -0.36
CA ILE A 120 10.37 5.41 -1.62
C ILE A 120 11.31 5.36 -2.82
N VAL A 121 12.33 6.22 -2.85
CA VAL A 121 13.32 6.30 -3.92
C VAL A 121 14.07 4.98 -4.10
N LYS A 122 14.55 4.37 -3.00
CA LYS A 122 15.21 3.05 -3.02
C LYS A 122 14.33 1.95 -3.61
N ASN A 123 13.02 1.97 -3.35
CA ASN A 123 12.09 1.01 -3.96
C ASN A 123 12.04 1.21 -5.48
N ILE A 124 11.91 2.45 -5.96
CA ILE A 124 11.89 2.77 -7.39
C ILE A 124 13.18 2.32 -8.08
N GLU A 125 14.34 2.66 -7.52
CA GLU A 125 15.64 2.27 -8.06
C GLU A 125 15.81 0.75 -8.13
N ASN A 126 15.36 0.03 -7.09
CA ASN A 126 15.44 -1.42 -7.08
C ASN A 126 14.48 -2.07 -8.10
N VAL A 127 13.29 -1.52 -8.34
CA VAL A 127 12.43 -2.00 -9.44
C VAL A 127 13.13 -1.82 -10.78
N LYS A 128 13.67 -0.64 -11.06
CA LYS A 128 14.42 -0.37 -12.31
C LYS A 128 15.58 -1.34 -12.53
N LYS A 129 16.24 -1.77 -11.46
CA LYS A 129 17.40 -2.67 -11.51
C LYS A 129 17.06 -4.14 -11.51
N ASN A 130 16.05 -4.56 -10.76
CA ASN A 130 15.79 -5.96 -10.39
C ASN A 130 14.38 -6.44 -10.79
N GLY A 131 13.52 -5.59 -11.37
CA GLY A 131 12.14 -5.90 -11.74
C GLY A 131 11.13 -5.72 -10.60
N SER A 132 11.55 -5.89 -9.35
CA SER A 132 10.69 -5.73 -8.18
C SER A 132 11.47 -5.29 -6.95
N ALA A 133 10.76 -4.69 -5.99
CA ALA A 133 11.31 -4.32 -4.69
C ALA A 133 10.29 -4.52 -3.57
N ILE A 134 10.67 -5.26 -2.53
CA ILE A 134 9.82 -5.49 -1.36
C ILE A 134 10.57 -5.00 -0.12
N SER A 135 10.05 -3.95 0.51
CA SER A 135 10.56 -3.51 1.81
C SER A 135 10.42 -4.63 2.82
N SER A 136 11.49 -4.95 3.53
CA SER A 136 11.48 -6.05 4.48
C SER A 136 12.36 -5.76 5.69
N VAL A 137 12.10 -6.46 6.78
CA VAL A 137 12.92 -6.43 8.00
C VAL A 137 13.27 -7.85 8.42
N PRO A 138 14.49 -8.09 8.95
CA PRO A 138 14.88 -9.40 9.48
C PRO A 138 13.91 -9.85 10.57
N GLN A 139 13.54 -11.12 10.55
CA GLN A 139 12.77 -11.72 11.65
C GLN A 139 13.65 -11.91 12.87
N LYS A 140 13.22 -11.33 14.01
CA LYS A 140 13.96 -11.43 15.28
C LYS A 140 13.56 -12.65 16.10
N GLU A 141 12.29 -13.03 16.04
CA GLU A 141 11.74 -14.16 16.79
C GLU A 141 11.85 -15.46 15.98
N THR A 142 11.88 -16.59 16.68
CA THR A 142 11.81 -17.89 16.02
C THR A 142 10.40 -18.10 15.43
N THR A 143 10.33 -18.34 14.13
CA THR A 143 9.08 -18.59 13.42
C THR A 143 8.92 -20.09 13.19
N ILE A 144 7.74 -20.60 13.48
CA ILE A 144 7.36 -21.99 13.26
C ILE A 144 6.22 -22.06 12.24
N MET A 145 6.25 -23.06 11.39
CA MET A 145 5.13 -23.43 10.54
C MET A 145 4.36 -24.55 11.20
N LEU A 146 3.02 -24.47 11.12
CA LEU A 146 2.14 -25.49 11.66
C LEU A 146 1.44 -26.25 10.54
N ASP A 147 0.96 -27.46 10.83
CA ASP A 147 0.07 -28.19 9.96
C ASP A 147 -1.28 -27.43 9.78
N GLU A 148 -2.12 -27.89 8.85
CA GLU A 148 -3.43 -27.27 8.56
C GLU A 148 -4.35 -27.23 9.78
N GLN A 149 -4.28 -28.24 10.65
CA GLN A 149 -5.04 -28.33 11.89
C GLN A 149 -4.45 -27.48 13.02
N LYS A 150 -3.26 -26.88 12.82
CA LYS A 150 -2.52 -26.08 13.80
C LYS A 150 -2.18 -26.84 15.09
N GLN A 151 -1.93 -28.14 14.97
CA GLN A 151 -1.64 -29.03 16.12
C GLN A 151 -0.17 -29.40 16.22
N TYR A 152 0.55 -29.50 15.10
CA TYR A 152 1.93 -29.94 15.05
C TYR A 152 2.81 -28.93 14.33
N ILE A 153 4.06 -28.78 14.82
CA ILE A 153 5.07 -27.99 14.14
C ILE A 153 5.59 -28.82 12.95
N THR A 154 5.46 -28.29 11.74
CA THR A 154 5.95 -28.89 10.50
C THR A 154 7.35 -28.41 10.13
N GLU A 155 7.67 -27.14 10.50
CA GLU A 155 8.96 -26.54 10.20
C GLU A 155 9.32 -25.47 11.23
N VAL A 156 10.60 -25.36 11.54
CA VAL A 156 11.20 -24.21 12.25
C VAL A 156 12.04 -23.45 11.23
N THR A 157 11.61 -22.24 10.87
CA THR A 157 12.30 -21.47 9.82
C THR A 157 13.70 -21.06 10.26
N ASN A 158 14.65 -21.03 9.31
CA ASN A 158 15.96 -20.48 9.59
C ASN A 158 15.86 -18.96 9.70
N ARG A 159 16.03 -18.43 10.92
CA ARG A 159 15.91 -17.01 11.23
C ARG A 159 16.87 -16.13 10.42
N GLU A 160 18.03 -16.64 10.05
CA GLU A 160 19.02 -15.90 9.24
C GLU A 160 18.49 -15.55 7.84
N PHE A 161 17.61 -16.37 7.29
CA PHE A 161 17.01 -16.18 5.96
C PHE A 161 15.52 -15.80 6.01
N THR A 162 14.97 -15.56 7.21
CA THR A 162 13.55 -15.22 7.38
C THR A 162 13.39 -13.72 7.55
N TYR A 163 12.60 -13.12 6.66
CA TYR A 163 12.28 -11.69 6.65
C TYR A 163 10.77 -11.46 6.67
N ILE A 164 10.35 -10.38 7.31
CA ILE A 164 8.95 -9.95 7.31
C ILE A 164 8.78 -8.90 6.21
N ALA A 165 7.94 -9.21 5.21
CA ALA A 165 7.57 -8.26 4.18
C ALA A 165 6.79 -7.08 4.77
N ARG A 166 7.12 -5.89 4.30
CA ARG A 166 6.52 -4.62 4.70
C ARG A 166 6.03 -3.87 3.46
N ALA A 167 5.56 -2.67 3.65
CA ALA A 167 5.24 -1.71 2.60
C ALA A 167 6.29 -0.59 2.59
N PRO A 168 6.59 0.00 1.41
CA PRO A 168 5.99 -0.31 0.11
C PRO A 168 6.47 -1.62 -0.51
N GLN A 169 5.65 -2.17 -1.42
CA GLN A 169 6.01 -3.24 -2.34
C GLN A 169 5.85 -2.69 -3.75
N SER A 170 6.88 -2.81 -4.58
CA SER A 170 6.98 -2.04 -5.81
C SER A 170 7.33 -2.94 -7.00
N PHE A 171 6.70 -2.68 -8.14
CA PHE A 171 6.77 -3.51 -9.33
C PHE A 171 6.60 -2.66 -10.59
N PHE A 172 6.94 -3.20 -11.76
CA PHE A 172 6.40 -2.67 -13.00
C PHE A 172 4.89 -2.92 -13.07
N LEU A 173 4.13 -1.87 -13.41
CA LEU A 173 2.66 -1.89 -13.36
C LEU A 173 2.07 -2.98 -14.24
N LYS A 174 2.53 -3.10 -15.50
CA LYS A 174 2.01 -4.08 -16.45
C LYS A 174 2.26 -5.51 -16.00
N GLU A 175 3.47 -5.83 -15.58
CA GLU A 175 3.83 -7.17 -15.09
C GLU A 175 2.96 -7.57 -13.89
N LEU A 176 2.74 -6.63 -12.96
CA LEU A 176 1.91 -6.90 -11.79
C LEU A 176 0.44 -7.16 -12.17
N LEU A 177 -0.11 -6.37 -13.11
CA LEU A 177 -1.48 -6.57 -13.59
C LEU A 177 -1.64 -7.91 -14.32
N GLU A 178 -0.66 -8.33 -15.11
CA GLU A 178 -0.67 -9.66 -15.75
C GLU A 178 -0.69 -10.79 -14.72
N CYS A 179 0.04 -10.64 -13.61
CA CYS A 179 0.02 -11.61 -12.50
C CYS A 179 -1.34 -11.67 -11.79
N HIS A 180 -2.06 -10.56 -11.71
CA HIS A 180 -3.40 -10.52 -11.12
C HIS A 180 -4.48 -11.15 -12.02
N ASN A 181 -4.26 -11.22 -13.33
CA ASN A 181 -5.19 -11.76 -14.31
C ASN A 181 -5.07 -13.28 -14.52
N LYS A 182 -4.06 -13.91 -13.91
CA LYS A 182 -3.84 -15.37 -13.88
C LYS A 182 -4.50 -16.02 -12.68
#